data_09de1c589c0023c8aad0c4ae3f245265
#
_entry.id   09de1c589c0023c8aad0c4ae3f245265
#
_cell.length_a   1.000
_cell.length_b   1.000
_cell.length_c   1.000
_cell.angle_alpha   90.00
_cell.angle_beta   90.00
_cell.angle_gamma   90.00
#
_symmetry.space_group_name_H-M   'P 1'
#
loop_
_entity.id
_entity.type
_entity.pdbx_description
1 polymer ?
#
loop_
_entity_poly.entity_id
_entity_poly.type
_entity_poly.pdbx_seq_one_letter_code
_entity_poly.pdbx_strand_id
1 'polypeptide(L)'
;DRLGLTRELLDLLVLRSIDLRGIEIDPVGRIYLNFAEIEFNTFSSLMAEIRRIAGVTDVRTIPWMPSEREHLALSALLEAMPEPFLSLDLKSKVERVNHASCQLFAQSQEKLSNHHAAQLIPGFNFQRWLDSNPQNTHSEHVVINGQNFLMEITPVYLKGEGNTRVLTGAVIMLRRSEEHTSELQSLW
;
A
#
# COMPACT_ATOMS: atom_id res chain seq x y z
N ASP A 1 28.80 13.42 11.93
CA ASP A 1 27.70 13.12 12.86
C ASP A 1 26.34 13.42 12.19
N ARG A 2 25.55 12.37 11.95
CA ARG A 2 24.25 12.47 11.28
C ARG A 2 23.23 13.30 12.06
N LEU A 3 23.27 13.22 13.38
CA LEU A 3 22.37 13.98 14.25
C LEU A 3 22.63 15.47 14.20
N GLY A 4 23.91 15.87 14.20
CA GLY A 4 24.31 17.27 14.08
C GLY A 4 23.90 17.87 12.74
N LEU A 5 24.10 17.12 11.65
CA LEU A 5 23.70 17.56 10.30
C LEU A 5 22.19 17.72 10.17
N THR A 6 21.42 16.77 10.66
CA THR A 6 19.96 16.85 10.65
C THR A 6 19.46 18.05 11.42
N ARG A 7 20.04 18.31 12.58
CA ARG A 7 19.71 19.49 13.41
C ARG A 7 20.00 20.79 12.67
N GLU A 8 21.17 20.92 12.05
CA GLU A 8 21.52 22.12 11.28
C GLU A 8 20.55 22.36 10.11
N LEU A 9 20.15 21.31 9.41
CA LEU A 9 19.16 21.39 8.35
C LEU A 9 17.81 21.87 8.85
N LEU A 10 17.33 21.31 9.96
CA LEU A 10 16.06 21.70 10.57
C LEU A 10 16.10 23.15 11.07
N ASP A 11 17.19 23.57 11.71
CA ASP A 11 17.37 24.94 12.16
C ASP A 11 17.34 25.94 11.00
N LEU A 12 17.96 25.58 9.88
CA LEU A 12 17.95 26.40 8.66
C LEU A 12 16.52 26.57 8.11
N LEU A 13 15.73 25.50 8.07
CA LEU A 13 14.34 25.53 7.60
C LEU A 13 13.47 26.39 8.52
N VAL A 14 13.67 26.29 9.83
CA VAL A 14 12.97 27.10 10.84
C VAL A 14 13.30 28.59 10.68
N LEU A 15 14.58 28.92 10.51
CA LEU A 15 15.02 30.31 10.29
C LEU A 15 14.37 30.95 9.06
N ARG A 16 14.11 30.17 8.02
CA ARG A 16 13.47 30.62 6.79
C ARG A 16 11.95 30.49 6.79
N SER A 17 11.37 30.07 7.91
CA SER A 17 9.92 29.85 8.04
C SER A 17 9.37 28.89 6.98
N ILE A 18 10.14 27.86 6.63
CA ILE A 18 9.73 26.83 5.67
C ILE A 18 8.95 25.76 6.40
N ASP A 19 7.76 25.47 5.90
CA ASP A 19 6.89 24.41 6.42
C ASP A 19 7.36 23.03 5.97
N LEU A 20 7.99 22.28 6.87
CA LEU A 20 8.46 20.93 6.63
C LEU A 20 7.31 19.94 6.77
N ARG A 21 7.00 19.22 5.70
CA ARG A 21 5.92 18.22 5.65
C ARG A 21 6.39 16.80 5.94
N GLY A 22 7.65 16.51 5.73
CA GLY A 22 8.19 15.19 5.99
C GLY A 22 9.72 15.15 5.93
N ILE A 23 10.28 14.21 6.66
CA ILE A 23 11.71 13.91 6.65
C ILE A 23 11.89 12.40 6.66
N GLU A 24 12.78 11.90 5.81
CA GLU A 24 13.17 10.49 5.78
C GLU A 24 14.70 10.41 5.75
N ILE A 25 15.24 9.42 6.43
CA ILE A 25 16.69 9.17 6.49
C ILE A 25 16.91 7.71 6.11
N ASP A 26 17.70 7.46 5.07
CA ASP A 26 18.04 6.10 4.68
C ASP A 26 19.27 5.57 5.44
N PRO A 27 19.53 4.24 5.42
CA PRO A 27 20.68 3.64 6.09
C PRO A 27 22.03 4.10 5.54
N VAL A 28 22.07 4.59 4.31
CA VAL A 28 23.31 5.05 3.64
C VAL A 28 23.70 6.45 4.11
N GLY A 29 22.76 7.19 4.71
CA GLY A 29 22.99 8.53 5.25
C GLY A 29 22.44 9.65 4.37
N ARG A 30 21.54 9.34 3.46
CA ARG A 30 20.81 10.34 2.68
C ARG A 30 19.64 10.87 3.52
N ILE A 31 19.47 12.18 3.51
CA ILE A 31 18.35 12.86 4.17
C ILE A 31 17.44 13.40 3.10
N TYR A 32 16.16 13.04 3.18
CA TYR A 32 15.12 13.46 2.27
C TYR A 32 14.19 14.43 3.00
N LEU A 33 13.98 15.60 2.42
CA LEU A 33 13.13 16.63 2.98
C LEU A 33 11.96 16.92 2.03
N ASN A 34 10.76 16.88 2.57
CA ASN A 34 9.56 17.31 1.87
C ASN A 34 9.02 18.57 2.55
N PHE A 35 8.91 19.64 1.81
CA PHE A 35 8.38 20.91 2.31
C PHE A 35 7.39 21.53 1.33
N ALA A 36 6.59 22.47 1.84
CA ALA A 36 5.63 23.19 1.03
C ALA A 36 6.31 23.94 -0.13
N GLU A 37 5.55 24.17 -1.19
CA GLU A 37 6.02 24.94 -2.34
C GLU A 37 6.51 26.33 -1.90
N ILE A 38 7.71 26.68 -2.32
CA ILE A 38 8.35 27.94 -1.99
C ILE A 38 8.77 28.68 -3.26
N GLU A 39 8.90 30.00 -3.16
CA GLU A 39 9.34 30.83 -4.27
C GLU A 39 10.73 30.42 -4.75
N PHE A 40 10.96 30.51 -6.06
CA PHE A 40 12.21 30.10 -6.69
C PHE A 40 13.47 30.75 -6.09
N ASN A 41 13.42 32.05 -5.80
CA ASN A 41 14.56 32.74 -5.18
C ASN A 41 14.88 32.21 -3.78
N THR A 42 13.85 31.96 -2.98
CA THR A 42 13.98 31.36 -1.65
C THR A 42 14.54 29.94 -1.75
N PHE A 43 14.05 29.17 -2.70
CA PHE A 43 14.54 27.80 -2.96
C PHE A 43 16.01 27.80 -3.38
N SER A 44 16.42 28.64 -4.32
CA SER A 44 17.81 28.73 -4.77
C SER A 44 18.75 29.13 -3.65
N SER A 45 18.34 30.08 -2.83
CA SER A 45 19.08 30.51 -1.65
C SER A 45 19.23 29.42 -0.59
N LEU A 46 18.13 28.67 -0.34
CA LEU A 46 18.12 27.52 0.54
C LEU A 46 19.08 26.43 0.06
N MET A 47 19.06 26.09 -1.20
CA MET A 47 19.95 25.08 -1.79
C MET A 47 21.42 25.48 -1.65
N ALA A 48 21.74 26.75 -1.86
CA ALA A 48 23.09 27.27 -1.68
C ALA A 48 23.55 27.18 -0.21
N GLU A 49 22.69 27.49 0.74
CA GLU A 49 23.01 27.40 2.16
C GLU A 49 23.19 25.95 2.63
N ILE A 50 22.34 25.03 2.16
CA ILE A 50 22.47 23.60 2.48
C ILE A 50 23.80 23.06 1.98
N ARG A 51 24.24 23.42 0.77
CA ARG A 51 25.53 22.99 0.24
C ARG A 51 26.74 23.47 1.05
N ARG A 52 26.57 24.54 1.82
CA ARG A 52 27.62 25.11 2.69
C ARG A 52 27.73 24.40 4.04
N ILE A 53 26.73 23.60 4.41
CA ILE A 53 26.76 22.87 5.68
C ILE A 53 27.88 21.84 5.63
N ALA A 54 28.73 21.81 6.65
CA ALA A 54 29.82 20.84 6.76
C ALA A 54 29.24 19.40 6.81
N GLY A 55 29.76 18.53 5.94
CA GLY A 55 29.30 17.15 5.83
C GLY A 55 28.29 16.88 4.72
N VAL A 56 27.76 17.93 4.08
CA VAL A 56 26.94 17.78 2.88
C VAL A 56 27.83 17.63 1.66
N THR A 57 27.69 16.51 0.95
CA THR A 57 28.47 16.20 -0.26
C THR A 57 27.74 16.57 -1.53
N ASP A 58 26.41 16.42 -1.55
CA ASP A 58 25.57 16.74 -2.69
C ASP A 58 24.14 17.06 -2.23
N VAL A 59 23.45 17.92 -2.98
CA VAL A 59 22.06 18.27 -2.77
C VAL A 59 21.37 18.34 -4.12
N ARG A 60 20.25 17.64 -4.26
CA ARG A 60 19.44 17.67 -5.46
C ARG A 60 17.94 17.53 -5.17
N THR A 61 17.14 17.95 -6.11
CA THR A 61 15.70 17.70 -6.05
C THR A 61 15.37 16.31 -6.59
N ILE A 62 14.38 15.71 -5.99
CA ILE A 62 13.83 14.42 -6.43
C ILE A 62 12.32 14.54 -6.59
N PRO A 63 11.69 13.81 -7.51
CA PRO A 63 10.24 13.90 -7.72
C PRO A 63 9.42 13.23 -6.62
N TRP A 64 9.98 12.24 -5.94
CA TRP A 64 9.25 11.42 -4.97
C TRP A 64 10.11 11.15 -3.74
N MET A 65 9.49 11.19 -2.56
CA MET A 65 10.10 10.65 -1.34
C MET A 65 10.23 9.12 -1.45
N PRO A 66 11.19 8.46 -0.79
CA PRO A 66 11.36 6.99 -0.86
C PRO A 66 10.09 6.22 -0.51
N SER A 67 9.37 6.62 0.53
CA SER A 67 8.11 6.00 0.93
C SER A 67 7.01 6.16 -0.12
N GLU A 68 6.91 7.33 -0.75
CA GLU A 68 5.97 7.58 -1.85
C GLU A 68 6.29 6.72 -3.07
N ARG A 69 7.58 6.61 -3.41
CA ARG A 69 8.04 5.80 -4.54
C ARG A 69 7.69 4.32 -4.34
N GLU A 70 7.94 3.79 -3.16
CA GLU A 70 7.59 2.41 -2.83
C GLU A 70 6.08 2.18 -2.90
N HIS A 71 5.31 3.11 -2.36
CA HIS A 71 3.85 3.07 -2.41
C HIS A 71 3.32 3.09 -3.83
N LEU A 72 3.85 3.97 -4.68
CA LEU A 72 3.45 4.06 -6.10
C LEU A 72 3.85 2.80 -6.88
N ALA A 73 5.02 2.24 -6.62
CA ALA A 73 5.48 1.01 -7.26
C ALA A 73 4.56 -0.18 -6.89
N LEU A 74 4.23 -0.33 -5.61
CA LEU A 74 3.30 -1.37 -5.15
C LEU A 74 1.91 -1.20 -5.77
N SER A 75 1.39 0.02 -5.80
CA SER A 75 0.10 0.33 -6.42
C SER A 75 0.11 -0.01 -7.91
N ALA A 76 1.18 0.30 -8.63
CA ALA A 76 1.33 -0.03 -10.04
C ALA A 76 1.34 -1.55 -10.29
N LEU A 77 2.01 -2.32 -9.43
CA LEU A 77 2.01 -3.78 -9.49
C LEU A 77 0.61 -4.36 -9.31
N LEU A 78 -0.13 -3.89 -8.31
CA LEU A 78 -1.49 -4.33 -8.06
C LEU A 78 -2.43 -3.99 -9.23
N GLU A 79 -2.29 -2.80 -9.81
CA GLU A 79 -3.08 -2.38 -10.98
C GLU A 79 -2.76 -3.21 -12.23
N ALA A 80 -1.53 -3.67 -12.39
CA ALA A 80 -1.11 -4.51 -13.52
C ALA A 80 -1.60 -5.95 -13.42
N MET A 81 -2.03 -6.39 -12.25
CA MET A 81 -2.53 -7.77 -12.07
C MET A 81 -3.87 -7.97 -12.78
N PRO A 82 -4.00 -9.05 -13.59
CA PRO A 82 -5.25 -9.33 -14.30
C PRO A 82 -6.34 -9.89 -13.39
N GLU A 83 -5.96 -10.45 -12.25
CA GLU A 83 -6.88 -11.04 -11.28
C GLU A 83 -7.39 -10.00 -10.29
N PRO A 84 -8.70 -10.01 -9.95
CA PRO A 84 -9.21 -9.14 -8.90
C PRO A 84 -8.50 -9.34 -7.57
N PHE A 85 -8.05 -8.24 -6.99
CA PHE A 85 -7.38 -8.16 -5.70
C PHE A 85 -8.16 -7.23 -4.77
N LEU A 86 -8.33 -7.65 -3.52
CA LEU A 86 -8.90 -6.84 -2.45
C LEU A 86 -8.08 -7.03 -1.18
N SER A 87 -7.87 -5.97 -0.43
CA SER A 87 -7.35 -6.07 0.94
C SER A 87 -8.43 -5.69 1.94
N LEU A 88 -8.44 -6.37 3.08
CA LEU A 88 -9.40 -6.20 4.16
C LEU A 88 -8.70 -5.78 5.44
N ASP A 89 -9.36 -4.91 6.22
CA ASP A 89 -8.98 -4.65 7.59
C ASP A 89 -9.51 -5.74 8.55
N LEU A 90 -9.23 -5.61 9.83
CA LEU A 90 -9.67 -6.57 10.86
C LEU A 90 -11.19 -6.57 11.08
N LYS A 91 -11.91 -5.59 10.56
CA LYS A 91 -13.37 -5.52 10.60
C LYS A 91 -14.01 -6.01 9.31
N SER A 92 -13.25 -6.69 8.45
CA SER A 92 -13.67 -7.19 7.14
C SER A 92 -14.05 -6.09 6.15
N LYS A 93 -13.62 -4.88 6.37
CA LYS A 93 -13.86 -3.75 5.48
C LYS A 93 -12.78 -3.68 4.41
N VAL A 94 -13.19 -3.43 3.18
CA VAL A 94 -12.27 -3.29 2.02
C VAL A 94 -11.45 -2.02 2.18
N GLU A 95 -10.12 -2.16 2.12
CA GLU A 95 -9.16 -1.04 2.18
C GLU A 95 -8.60 -0.69 0.82
N ARG A 96 -8.15 -1.69 0.08
CA ARG A 96 -7.50 -1.50 -1.22
C ARG A 96 -8.04 -2.49 -2.23
N VAL A 97 -8.17 -2.04 -3.48
CA VAL A 97 -8.59 -2.85 -4.61
C VAL A 97 -7.74 -2.50 -5.83
N ASN A 98 -7.68 -3.40 -6.81
CA ASN A 98 -7.06 -3.10 -8.10
C ASN A 98 -8.12 -2.84 -9.17
N HIS A 99 -7.68 -2.50 -10.38
CA HIS A 99 -8.56 -2.23 -11.50
C HIS A 99 -9.45 -3.42 -11.87
N ALA A 100 -8.91 -4.63 -11.83
CA ALA A 100 -9.68 -5.85 -12.10
C ALA A 100 -10.85 -6.03 -11.14
N SER A 101 -10.70 -5.69 -9.86
CA SER A 101 -11.79 -5.69 -8.88
C SER A 101 -12.86 -4.65 -9.23
N CYS A 102 -12.46 -3.46 -9.62
CA CYS A 102 -13.39 -2.42 -10.05
C CYS A 102 -14.22 -2.85 -11.26
N GLN A 103 -13.61 -3.55 -12.20
CA GLN A 103 -14.31 -4.11 -13.36
C GLN A 103 -15.28 -5.24 -12.96
N LEU A 104 -14.85 -6.15 -12.09
CA LEU A 104 -15.68 -7.28 -11.67
C LEU A 104 -16.94 -6.81 -10.93
N PHE A 105 -16.79 -5.88 -10.02
CA PHE A 105 -17.91 -5.36 -9.21
C PHE A 105 -18.63 -4.18 -9.84
N ALA A 106 -18.16 -3.69 -10.98
CA ALA A 106 -18.71 -2.52 -11.68
C ALA A 106 -18.85 -1.29 -10.78
N GLN A 107 -17.87 -1.05 -9.93
CA GLN A 107 -17.83 0.06 -8.98
C GLN A 107 -16.45 0.71 -8.96
N SER A 108 -16.42 1.99 -8.62
CA SER A 108 -15.16 2.72 -8.44
C SER A 108 -14.42 2.25 -7.17
N GLN A 109 -13.14 2.50 -7.12
CA GLN A 109 -12.29 2.20 -5.97
C GLN A 109 -12.81 2.84 -4.68
N GLU A 110 -13.29 4.08 -4.75
CA GLU A 110 -13.85 4.81 -3.62
C GLU A 110 -15.11 4.14 -3.05
N LYS A 111 -15.98 3.67 -3.94
CA LYS A 111 -17.21 2.96 -3.54
C LYS A 111 -16.88 1.60 -2.92
N LEU A 112 -15.96 0.85 -3.52
CA LEU A 112 -15.56 -0.46 -3.00
C LEU A 112 -14.92 -0.35 -1.61
N SER A 113 -14.13 0.68 -1.35
CA SER A 113 -13.47 0.92 -0.05
C SER A 113 -14.45 1.17 1.11
N ASN A 114 -15.71 1.45 0.83
CA ASN A 114 -16.72 1.65 1.86
C ASN A 114 -17.57 0.39 2.16
N HIS A 115 -17.31 -0.72 1.45
CA HIS A 115 -18.05 -1.94 1.62
C HIS A 115 -17.39 -2.92 2.58
N HIS A 116 -18.18 -3.70 3.28
CA HIS A 116 -17.70 -4.92 3.90
C HIS A 116 -17.57 -6.03 2.85
N ALA A 117 -16.57 -6.90 3.01
CA ALA A 117 -16.32 -7.98 2.06
C ALA A 117 -17.55 -8.87 1.83
N ALA A 118 -18.34 -9.10 2.86
CA ALA A 118 -19.58 -9.89 2.77
C ALA A 118 -20.62 -9.30 1.80
N GLN A 119 -20.60 -8.01 1.58
CA GLN A 119 -21.50 -7.34 0.63
C GLN A 119 -21.09 -7.59 -0.82
N LEU A 120 -19.80 -7.78 -1.06
CA LEU A 120 -19.23 -8.03 -2.40
C LEU A 120 -19.18 -9.51 -2.72
N ILE A 121 -18.82 -10.33 -1.75
CA ILE A 121 -18.64 -11.78 -1.89
C ILE A 121 -19.54 -12.46 -0.85
N PRO A 122 -20.81 -12.70 -1.17
CA PRO A 122 -21.73 -13.38 -0.26
C PRO A 122 -21.36 -14.87 -0.14
N GLY A 123 -21.74 -15.46 0.99
CA GLY A 123 -21.54 -16.89 1.24
C GLY A 123 -20.28 -17.26 2.02
N PHE A 124 -19.42 -16.30 2.33
CA PHE A 124 -18.26 -16.51 3.20
C PHE A 124 -18.33 -15.57 4.41
N ASN A 125 -18.06 -16.09 5.59
CA ASN A 125 -18.03 -15.29 6.81
C ASN A 125 -16.60 -14.81 7.08
N PHE A 126 -16.26 -13.65 6.54
CA PHE A 126 -14.94 -13.05 6.66
C PHE A 126 -14.57 -12.71 8.10
N GLN A 127 -15.52 -12.18 8.87
CA GLN A 127 -15.25 -11.79 10.25
C GLN A 127 -14.94 -12.99 11.12
N ARG A 128 -15.71 -14.06 10.98
CA ARG A 128 -15.46 -15.32 11.71
C ARG A 128 -14.10 -15.89 11.36
N TRP A 129 -13.72 -15.87 10.10
CA TRP A 129 -12.43 -16.34 9.64
C TRP A 129 -11.29 -15.50 10.23
N LEU A 130 -11.39 -14.16 10.22
CA LEU A 130 -10.40 -13.27 10.84
C LEU A 130 -10.31 -13.47 12.34
N ASP A 131 -11.45 -13.62 13.02
CA ASP A 131 -11.51 -13.82 14.48
C ASP A 131 -10.94 -15.17 14.91
N SER A 132 -10.86 -16.14 14.01
CA SER A 132 -10.24 -17.44 14.25
C SER A 132 -8.70 -17.41 14.28
N ASN A 133 -8.10 -16.24 14.08
CA ASN A 133 -6.65 -16.04 14.04
C ASN A 133 -5.97 -16.95 12.99
N PRO A 134 -6.36 -16.85 11.72
CA PRO A 134 -5.92 -17.74 10.66
C PRO A 134 -4.42 -17.63 10.43
N GLN A 135 -3.76 -18.77 10.17
CA GLN A 135 -2.31 -18.82 9.91
C GLN A 135 -1.98 -19.10 8.45
N ASN A 136 -2.91 -19.62 7.69
CA ASN A 136 -2.68 -20.09 6.32
C ASN A 136 -3.72 -19.51 5.36
N THR A 137 -3.41 -19.54 4.08
CA THR A 137 -4.35 -19.21 3.01
C THR A 137 -5.51 -20.20 3.04
N HIS A 138 -6.72 -19.68 2.97
CA HIS A 138 -7.94 -20.46 2.79
C HIS A 138 -8.45 -20.29 1.37
N SER A 139 -8.81 -21.38 0.72
CA SER A 139 -9.37 -21.39 -0.63
C SER A 139 -10.81 -21.89 -0.60
N GLU A 140 -11.69 -21.19 -1.29
CA GLU A 140 -13.10 -21.53 -1.35
C GLU A 140 -13.70 -21.11 -2.69
N HIS A 141 -14.63 -21.91 -3.21
CA HIS A 141 -15.38 -21.55 -4.40
C HIS A 141 -16.51 -20.59 -4.01
N VAL A 142 -16.60 -19.49 -4.73
CA VAL A 142 -17.62 -18.46 -4.53
C VAL A 142 -18.30 -18.11 -5.86
N VAL A 143 -19.51 -17.61 -5.79
CA VAL A 143 -20.25 -17.13 -6.96
C VAL A 143 -20.41 -15.61 -6.87
N ILE A 144 -19.92 -14.91 -7.88
CA ILE A 144 -20.00 -13.46 -7.99
C ILE A 144 -20.63 -13.11 -9.34
N ASN A 145 -21.75 -12.39 -9.33
CA ASN A 145 -22.48 -12.01 -10.56
C ASN A 145 -22.79 -13.22 -11.47
N GLY A 146 -23.16 -14.35 -10.86
CA GLY A 146 -23.48 -15.58 -11.60
C GLY A 146 -22.28 -16.34 -12.17
N GLN A 147 -21.07 -15.90 -11.89
CA GLN A 147 -19.82 -16.55 -12.32
C GLN A 147 -19.12 -17.24 -11.15
N ASN A 148 -18.52 -18.38 -11.42
CA ASN A 148 -17.78 -19.14 -10.43
C ASN A 148 -16.33 -18.64 -10.34
N PHE A 149 -15.90 -18.38 -9.10
CA PHE A 149 -14.53 -17.99 -8.79
C PHE A 149 -13.94 -18.89 -7.72
N LEU A 150 -12.64 -19.13 -7.80
CA LEU A 150 -11.86 -19.63 -6.69
C LEU A 150 -11.36 -18.40 -5.91
N MET A 151 -11.82 -18.25 -4.68
CA MET A 151 -11.35 -17.22 -3.77
C MET A 151 -10.21 -17.77 -2.92
N GLU A 152 -9.08 -17.11 -2.95
CA GLU A 152 -7.97 -17.35 -2.05
C GLU A 152 -7.87 -16.18 -1.08
N ILE A 153 -8.04 -16.44 0.22
CA ILE A 153 -7.90 -15.43 1.26
C ILE A 153 -6.69 -15.77 2.14
N THR A 154 -5.79 -14.80 2.27
CA THR A 154 -4.52 -14.95 2.98
C THR A 154 -4.45 -13.95 4.12
N PRO A 155 -4.14 -14.38 5.37
CA PRO A 155 -3.98 -13.45 6.48
C PRO A 155 -2.70 -12.63 6.30
N VAL A 156 -2.74 -11.37 6.70
CA VAL A 156 -1.59 -10.47 6.66
C VAL A 156 -1.13 -10.19 8.08
N TYR A 157 0.10 -10.58 8.37
CA TYR A 157 0.75 -10.36 9.65
C TYR A 157 1.89 -9.37 9.49
N LEU A 158 1.97 -8.41 10.42
CA LEU A 158 3.13 -7.54 10.56
C LEU A 158 3.97 -7.99 11.75
N LYS A 159 5.28 -7.85 11.61
CA LYS A 159 6.20 -8.10 12.73
C LYS A 159 6.09 -6.97 13.75
N GLY A 160 5.75 -7.32 14.99
CA GLY A 160 5.85 -6.42 16.13
C GLY A 160 7.24 -6.48 16.77
N GLU A 161 7.37 -5.86 17.92
CA GLU A 161 8.61 -5.95 18.71
C GLU A 161 8.90 -7.39 19.15
N GLY A 162 10.15 -7.80 19.01
CA GLY A 162 10.57 -9.18 19.27
C GLY A 162 10.13 -10.11 18.13
N ASN A 163 9.74 -11.33 18.46
CA ASN A 163 9.22 -12.33 17.51
C ASN A 163 7.69 -12.34 17.43
N THR A 164 7.03 -11.28 17.90
CA THR A 164 5.56 -11.19 17.85
C THR A 164 5.08 -10.86 16.44
N ARG A 165 3.99 -11.51 16.04
CA ARG A 165 3.31 -11.26 14.77
C ARG A 165 1.90 -10.76 15.08
N VAL A 166 1.51 -9.66 14.46
CA VAL A 166 0.20 -9.05 14.67
C VAL A 166 -0.61 -9.15 13.40
N LEU A 167 -1.79 -9.76 13.48
CA LEU A 167 -2.73 -9.81 12.36
C LEU A 167 -3.26 -8.39 12.09
N THR A 168 -3.13 -7.94 10.85
CA THR A 168 -3.58 -6.60 10.43
C THR A 168 -4.76 -6.63 9.47
N GLY A 169 -5.06 -7.78 8.90
CA GLY A 169 -6.14 -7.95 7.94
C GLY A 169 -5.90 -9.16 7.05
N ALA A 170 -6.42 -9.09 5.84
CA ALA A 170 -6.28 -10.16 4.87
C ALA A 170 -6.22 -9.60 3.44
N VAL A 171 -5.72 -10.41 2.53
CA VAL A 171 -5.79 -10.16 1.08
C VAL A 171 -6.60 -11.25 0.40
N ILE A 172 -7.40 -10.85 -0.57
CA ILE A 172 -8.24 -11.74 -1.37
C ILE A 172 -7.79 -11.67 -2.82
N MET A 173 -7.61 -12.84 -3.44
CA MET A 173 -7.40 -13.01 -4.86
C MET A 173 -8.56 -13.84 -5.42
N LEU A 174 -9.08 -13.42 -6.57
CA LEU A 174 -10.18 -14.12 -7.24
C LEU A 174 -9.71 -14.62 -8.60
N ARG A 175 -9.86 -15.92 -8.84
CA ARG A 175 -9.61 -16.54 -10.14
C ARG A 175 -10.90 -17.13 -10.68
N ARG A 176 -11.14 -16.97 -11.97
CA ARG A 176 -12.26 -17.65 -12.60
C ARG A 176 -12.06 -19.16 -12.53
N SER A 177 -13.09 -19.85 -12.06
CA SER A 177 -13.10 -21.30 -12.02
C SER A 177 -13.66 -21.84 -13.34
N GLU A 178 -12.85 -22.63 -14.06
CA GLU A 178 -13.24 -23.27 -15.31
C GLU A 178 -13.77 -24.71 -15.12
N GLU A 179 -14.13 -25.08 -13.90
CA GLU A 179 -14.52 -26.46 -13.57
C GLU A 179 -15.69 -27.00 -14.41
N HIS A 180 -16.53 -26.14 -14.98
CA HIS A 180 -17.65 -26.59 -15.80
C HIS A 180 -17.27 -27.14 -17.19
N THR A 181 -16.10 -26.79 -17.72
CA THR A 181 -15.66 -27.27 -19.05
C THR A 181 -14.98 -28.62 -19.00
N SER A 182 -14.35 -28.99 -17.90
CA SER A 182 -13.65 -30.27 -17.75
C SER A 182 -14.59 -31.44 -17.50
N GLU A 183 -15.72 -31.28 -16.86
CA GLU A 183 -16.72 -32.33 -16.64
C GLU A 183 -17.49 -32.68 -17.92
N LEU A 184 -17.76 -31.69 -18.76
CA LEU A 184 -18.41 -31.92 -20.07
C LEU A 184 -17.49 -32.60 -21.09
N GLN A 185 -16.19 -32.39 -21.00
CA GLN A 185 -15.19 -33.03 -21.86
C GLN A 185 -14.92 -34.50 -21.48
N SER A 186 -15.18 -34.90 -20.24
CA SER A 186 -14.99 -36.29 -19.79
C SER A 186 -16.17 -37.21 -20.14
N LEU A 187 -17.29 -36.67 -20.65
CA LEU A 187 -18.49 -37.42 -21.03
C LEU A 187 -18.54 -37.79 -22.53
N TRP A 188 -17.53 -37.43 -23.32
CA TRP A 188 -17.36 -37.74 -24.73
C TRP A 188 -16.06 -38.50 -24.96
#